data_bc7e07795cb260078ec07dd704606737
#
_entry.id   bc7e07795cb260078ec07dd704606737
#
_cell.length_a   1.000
_cell.length_b   1.000
_cell.length_c   1.000
_cell.angle_alpha   90.00
_cell.angle_beta   90.00
_cell.angle_gamma   90.00
#
_symmetry.space_group_name_H-M   'P 1'
#
loop_
_entity.id
_entity.type
_entity.pdbx_description
1 polymer ?
#
loop_
_entity_poly.entity_id
_entity_poly.type
_entity_poly.pdbx_seq_one_letter_code
_entity_poly.pdbx_strand_id
1 'polypeptide(L)'
;MELAEYVRSLEKGVETMCSDANAVFSAGQKQLICLARAILNENKILVLDEATANVDMATDKIIQRTIRSKFAECTVLTIAHRLDTIIDSDLVVAMEQGRCVESGHPFSLLVEKKEDETITSQGHFAGMVKEAKHYSETLLKRARESFHKHKFE
;
A
#
# COMPACT_ATOMS: atom_id res chain seq x y z
N MET A 1 14.66 9.16 -6.71
CA MET A 1 16.07 9.41 -7.08
C MET A 1 16.58 8.34 -8.04
N GLU A 2 16.48 7.06 -7.72
CA GLU A 2 16.99 5.99 -8.59
C GLU A 2 16.46 6.00 -10.03
N LEU A 3 15.16 6.27 -10.24
CA LEU A 3 14.57 6.33 -11.58
C LEU A 3 15.17 7.48 -12.42
N ALA A 4 15.39 8.66 -11.82
CA ALA A 4 15.93 9.81 -12.54
C ALA A 4 17.39 9.59 -12.98
N GLU A 5 18.19 8.95 -12.14
CA GLU A 5 19.58 8.61 -12.47
C GLU A 5 19.62 7.55 -13.58
N TYR A 6 18.78 6.53 -13.46
CA TYR A 6 18.65 5.51 -14.50
C TYR A 6 18.22 6.10 -15.84
N VAL A 7 17.18 6.95 -15.87
CA VAL A 7 16.73 7.59 -17.12
C VAL A 7 17.82 8.47 -17.73
N ARG A 8 18.59 9.20 -16.91
CA ARG A 8 19.73 10.01 -17.41
C ARG A 8 20.87 9.15 -17.97
N SER A 9 21.02 7.92 -17.53
CA SER A 9 22.05 7.00 -18.04
C SER A 9 21.67 6.35 -19.39
N LEU A 10 20.40 6.45 -19.81
CA LEU A 10 19.97 5.97 -21.12
C LEU A 10 20.51 6.88 -22.24
N GLU A 11 20.83 6.30 -23.38
CA GLU A 11 21.44 7.01 -24.52
C GLU A 11 20.67 8.26 -24.95
N LYS A 12 19.32 8.22 -24.93
CA LYS A 12 18.43 9.34 -25.28
C LYS A 12 17.74 9.97 -24.06
N GLY A 13 18.16 9.60 -22.84
CA GLY A 13 17.55 10.12 -21.63
C GLY A 13 16.03 10.01 -21.62
N VAL A 14 15.33 11.11 -21.37
CA VAL A 14 13.86 11.18 -21.34
C VAL A 14 13.20 10.97 -22.71
N GLU A 15 13.95 11.12 -23.80
CA GLU A 15 13.48 10.90 -25.18
C GLU A 15 13.60 9.43 -25.61
N THR A 16 13.97 8.55 -24.69
CA THR A 16 14.09 7.12 -24.99
C THR A 16 12.74 6.54 -25.34
N MET A 17 12.64 5.94 -26.52
CA MET A 17 11.42 5.26 -26.96
C MET A 17 11.16 4.00 -26.10
N CYS A 18 9.97 3.93 -25.52
CA CYS A 18 9.53 2.80 -24.69
C CYS A 18 8.67 1.79 -25.49
N SER A 19 8.95 1.61 -26.77
CA SER A 19 8.24 0.64 -27.65
C SER A 19 8.36 -0.81 -27.14
N ASP A 20 9.46 -1.13 -26.47
CA ASP A 20 9.64 -2.36 -25.69
C ASP A 20 10.05 -2.02 -24.25
N ALA A 21 9.08 -1.53 -23.48
CA ALA A 21 9.32 -1.14 -22.09
C ALA A 21 9.82 -2.30 -21.21
N ASN A 22 9.60 -3.56 -21.63
CA ASN A 22 10.11 -4.73 -20.92
C ASN A 22 11.62 -4.88 -21.05
N ALA A 23 12.20 -4.42 -22.15
CA ALA A 23 13.65 -4.44 -22.37
C ALA A 23 14.38 -3.28 -21.66
N VAL A 24 13.68 -2.15 -21.42
CA VAL A 24 14.29 -0.92 -20.90
C VAL A 24 14.13 -0.78 -19.38
N PHE A 25 12.97 -1.15 -18.82
CA PHE A 25 12.64 -0.90 -17.41
C PHE A 25 12.31 -2.18 -16.65
N SER A 26 12.82 -2.29 -15.41
CA SER A 26 12.38 -3.32 -14.47
C SER A 26 10.90 -3.12 -14.07
N ALA A 27 10.27 -4.15 -13.49
CA ALA A 27 8.90 -4.06 -12.99
C ALA A 27 8.71 -2.90 -12.01
N GLY A 28 9.63 -2.73 -11.06
CA GLY A 28 9.60 -1.63 -10.09
C GLY A 28 9.77 -0.26 -10.75
N GLN A 29 10.67 -0.13 -11.73
CA GLN A 29 10.84 1.12 -12.46
C GLN A 29 9.59 1.50 -13.25
N LYS A 30 8.87 0.54 -13.85
CA LYS A 30 7.58 0.78 -14.51
C LYS A 30 6.52 1.26 -13.53
N GLN A 31 6.46 0.69 -12.34
CA GLN A 31 5.54 1.14 -11.30
C GLN A 31 5.85 2.57 -10.86
N LEU A 32 7.12 2.93 -10.70
CA LEU A 32 7.52 4.31 -10.40
C LEU A 32 7.14 5.29 -11.52
N ILE A 33 7.23 4.89 -12.79
CA ILE A 33 6.77 5.72 -13.93
C ILE A 33 5.25 5.89 -13.89
N CYS A 34 4.48 4.83 -13.63
CA CYS A 34 3.03 4.92 -13.48
C CYS A 34 2.64 5.85 -12.34
N LEU A 35 3.33 5.75 -11.20
CA LEU A 35 3.10 6.61 -10.06
C LEU A 35 3.43 8.08 -10.37
N ALA A 36 4.54 8.35 -11.06
CA ALA A 36 4.90 9.70 -11.52
C ALA A 36 3.82 10.29 -12.44
N ARG A 37 3.26 9.50 -13.35
CA ARG A 37 2.13 9.92 -14.19
C ARG A 37 0.89 10.26 -13.36
N ALA A 38 0.57 9.45 -12.36
CA ALA A 38 -0.57 9.70 -11.47
C ALA A 38 -0.39 11.01 -10.67
N ILE A 39 0.83 11.31 -10.20
CA ILE A 39 1.16 12.56 -9.50
C ILE A 39 0.93 13.77 -10.42
N LEU A 40 1.39 13.70 -11.67
CA LEU A 40 1.25 14.79 -12.63
C LEU A 40 -0.21 15.08 -13.04
N ASN A 41 -1.08 14.08 -12.96
CA ASN A 41 -2.49 14.22 -13.32
C ASN A 41 -3.36 14.83 -12.21
N GLU A 42 -2.82 15.03 -11.00
CA GLU A 42 -3.52 15.64 -9.85
C GLU A 42 -4.89 14.99 -9.56
N ASN A 43 -4.99 13.68 -9.72
CA ASN A 43 -6.23 12.94 -9.53
C ASN A 43 -6.67 12.95 -8.05
N LYS A 44 -7.98 13.06 -7.81
CA LYS A 44 -8.57 12.96 -6.46
C LYS A 44 -8.76 11.53 -5.98
N ILE A 45 -8.74 10.57 -6.90
CA ILE A 45 -8.89 9.13 -6.62
C ILE A 45 -7.73 8.41 -7.27
N LEU A 46 -7.02 7.60 -6.49
CA LEU A 46 -5.96 6.70 -6.94
C LEU A 46 -6.40 5.26 -6.69
N VAL A 47 -6.40 4.44 -7.73
CA VAL A 47 -6.67 3.01 -7.64
C VAL A 47 -5.37 2.25 -7.85
N LEU A 48 -5.02 1.39 -6.89
CA LEU A 48 -3.83 0.56 -6.89
C LEU A 48 -4.26 -0.91 -6.84
N ASP A 49 -4.03 -1.63 -7.93
CA ASP A 49 -4.28 -3.07 -8.01
C ASP A 49 -2.94 -3.80 -8.05
N GLU A 50 -2.60 -4.51 -6.97
CA GLU A 50 -1.36 -5.26 -6.79
C GLU A 50 -0.07 -4.48 -7.19
N ALA A 51 -0.07 -3.17 -6.96
CA ALA A 51 0.96 -2.26 -7.49
C ALA A 51 2.41 -2.62 -7.11
N THR A 52 2.62 -3.49 -6.12
CA THR A 52 3.95 -3.89 -5.64
C THR A 52 4.19 -5.40 -5.63
N ALA A 53 3.31 -6.20 -6.27
CA ALA A 53 3.40 -7.66 -6.24
C ALA A 53 4.73 -8.22 -6.78
N ASN A 54 5.29 -7.59 -7.82
CA ASN A 54 6.51 -8.02 -8.51
C ASN A 54 7.67 -7.03 -8.33
N VAL A 55 7.72 -6.34 -7.20
CA VAL A 55 8.70 -5.30 -6.92
C VAL A 55 9.55 -5.72 -5.72
N ASP A 56 10.85 -5.44 -5.76
CA ASP A 56 11.75 -5.68 -4.64
C ASP A 56 11.39 -4.82 -3.42
N MET A 57 11.80 -5.25 -2.23
CA MET A 57 11.43 -4.62 -0.97
C MET A 57 11.92 -3.16 -0.83
N ALA A 58 13.03 -2.80 -1.46
CA ALA A 58 13.55 -1.42 -1.37
C ALA A 58 12.69 -0.48 -2.21
N THR A 59 12.39 -0.87 -3.45
CA THR A 59 11.51 -0.13 -4.34
C THR A 59 10.08 -0.07 -3.81
N ASP A 60 9.55 -1.16 -3.22
CA ASP A 60 8.23 -1.17 -2.57
C ASP A 60 8.14 -0.09 -1.47
N LYS A 61 9.13 0.00 -0.58
CA LYS A 61 9.17 1.05 0.45
C LYS A 61 9.15 2.46 -0.13
N ILE A 62 9.83 2.69 -1.24
CA ILE A 62 9.83 4.00 -1.93
C ILE A 62 8.44 4.29 -2.48
N ILE A 63 7.80 3.33 -3.16
CA ILE A 63 6.45 3.45 -3.69
C ILE A 63 5.45 3.77 -2.57
N GLN A 64 5.46 2.99 -1.48
CA GLN A 64 4.55 3.17 -0.35
C GLN A 64 4.73 4.55 0.31
N ARG A 65 5.97 4.98 0.54
CA ARG A 65 6.26 6.32 1.08
C ARG A 65 5.77 7.43 0.15
N THR A 66 5.96 7.27 -1.16
CA THR A 66 5.53 8.25 -2.16
C THR A 66 4.00 8.35 -2.21
N ILE A 67 3.30 7.22 -2.17
CA ILE A 67 1.83 7.20 -2.11
C ILE A 67 1.35 7.97 -0.88
N ARG A 68 1.83 7.65 0.31
CA ARG A 68 1.42 8.32 1.55
C ARG A 68 1.72 9.82 1.58
N SER A 69 2.82 10.26 0.96
CA SER A 69 3.22 11.67 1.00
C SER A 69 2.59 12.51 -0.12
N LYS A 70 2.41 11.95 -1.31
CA LYS A 70 1.95 12.69 -2.49
C LYS A 70 0.46 12.58 -2.74
N PHE A 71 -0.20 11.58 -2.16
CA PHE A 71 -1.64 11.33 -2.30
C PHE A 71 -2.38 11.43 -0.96
N ALA A 72 -1.81 12.17 0.03
CA ALA A 72 -2.44 12.39 1.33
C ALA A 72 -3.83 13.03 1.22
N GLU A 73 -4.02 13.93 0.23
CA GLU A 73 -5.29 14.62 -0.04
C GLU A 73 -6.21 13.84 -1.02
N CYS A 74 -5.87 12.59 -1.34
CA CYS A 74 -6.59 11.78 -2.32
C CYS A 74 -7.27 10.60 -1.65
N THR A 75 -8.38 10.13 -2.21
CA THR A 75 -8.92 8.82 -1.88
C THR A 75 -8.07 7.76 -2.56
N VAL A 76 -7.36 6.95 -1.77
CA VAL A 76 -6.54 5.84 -2.28
C VAL A 76 -7.25 4.53 -2.04
N LEU A 77 -7.65 3.86 -3.12
CA LEU A 77 -8.23 2.52 -3.10
C LEU A 77 -7.15 1.50 -3.45
N THR A 78 -6.80 0.63 -2.51
CA THR A 78 -5.74 -0.37 -2.69
C THR A 78 -6.32 -1.77 -2.65
N ILE A 79 -6.10 -2.56 -3.70
CA ILE A 79 -6.28 -4.01 -3.70
C ILE A 79 -4.91 -4.60 -3.39
N ALA A 80 -4.77 -5.27 -2.25
CA ALA A 80 -3.49 -5.74 -1.77
C ALA A 80 -3.54 -7.17 -1.24
N HIS A 81 -2.49 -7.93 -1.54
CA HIS A 81 -2.23 -9.26 -0.98
C HIS A 81 -1.25 -9.21 0.21
N ARG A 82 -0.69 -8.05 0.53
CA ARG A 82 0.26 -7.85 1.63
C ARG A 82 -0.38 -7.02 2.73
N LEU A 83 -0.46 -7.59 3.91
CA LEU A 83 -1.03 -6.92 5.09
C LEU A 83 -0.29 -5.62 5.44
N ASP A 84 1.03 -5.57 5.22
CA ASP A 84 1.84 -4.37 5.40
C ASP A 84 1.34 -3.13 4.66
N THR A 85 0.71 -3.36 3.51
CA THR A 85 0.24 -2.28 2.64
C THR A 85 -1.02 -1.62 3.17
N ILE A 86 -1.87 -2.40 3.88
CA ILE A 86 -3.21 -1.98 4.28
C ILE A 86 -3.39 -1.81 5.79
N ILE A 87 -2.40 -2.24 6.61
CA ILE A 87 -2.55 -2.29 8.07
C ILE A 87 -2.71 -0.91 8.72
N ASP A 88 -2.30 0.14 8.06
CA ASP A 88 -2.39 1.53 8.49
C ASP A 88 -3.33 2.39 7.61
N SER A 89 -4.24 1.73 6.88
CA SER A 89 -5.31 2.39 6.12
C SER A 89 -6.43 2.90 7.03
N ASP A 90 -7.21 3.88 6.56
CA ASP A 90 -8.37 4.40 7.27
C ASP A 90 -9.52 3.39 7.34
N LEU A 91 -9.66 2.60 6.28
CA LEU A 91 -10.72 1.61 6.13
C LEU A 91 -10.17 0.37 5.41
N VAL A 92 -10.43 -0.79 5.96
CA VAL A 92 -10.27 -2.08 5.27
C VAL A 92 -11.66 -2.65 4.96
N VAL A 93 -11.81 -3.22 3.78
CA VAL A 93 -12.99 -3.95 3.36
C VAL A 93 -12.56 -5.36 2.98
N ALA A 94 -12.98 -6.35 3.77
CA ALA A 94 -12.75 -7.77 3.45
C ALA A 94 -13.86 -8.26 2.53
N MET A 95 -13.46 -8.84 1.40
CA MET A 95 -14.35 -9.35 0.37
C MET A 95 -14.26 -10.87 0.30
N GLU A 96 -15.42 -11.54 0.27
CA GLU A 96 -15.51 -12.98 0.06
C GLU A 96 -16.66 -13.27 -0.92
N GLN A 97 -16.40 -14.07 -1.95
CA GLN A 97 -17.38 -14.47 -2.97
C GLN A 97 -18.17 -13.26 -3.55
N GLY A 98 -17.50 -12.14 -3.78
CA GLY A 98 -18.11 -10.92 -4.33
C GLY A 98 -18.96 -10.12 -3.34
N ARG A 99 -18.90 -10.43 -2.04
CA ARG A 99 -19.63 -9.73 -0.98
C ARG A 99 -18.67 -9.13 0.03
N CYS A 100 -19.00 -7.96 0.56
CA CYS A 100 -18.33 -7.40 1.72
C CYS A 100 -18.76 -8.21 2.96
N VAL A 101 -17.82 -8.89 3.60
CA VAL A 101 -18.06 -9.68 4.82
C VAL A 101 -17.66 -8.94 6.08
N GLU A 102 -16.71 -8.01 5.97
CA GLU A 102 -16.23 -7.23 7.10
C GLU A 102 -15.68 -5.89 6.59
N SER A 103 -15.91 -4.80 7.34
CA SER A 103 -15.32 -3.50 7.04
C SER A 103 -15.09 -2.68 8.30
N GLY A 104 -13.99 -1.94 8.34
CA GLY A 104 -13.64 -1.08 9.48
C GLY A 104 -12.19 -0.65 9.44
N HIS A 105 -11.82 0.22 10.40
CA HIS A 105 -10.41 0.55 10.60
C HIS A 105 -9.64 -0.71 11.01
N PRO A 106 -8.41 -0.98 10.46
CA PRO A 106 -7.65 -2.18 10.76
C PRO A 106 -7.58 -2.52 12.25
N PHE A 107 -7.27 -1.54 13.10
CA PHE A 107 -7.19 -1.76 14.55
C PHE A 107 -8.52 -2.25 15.13
N SER A 108 -9.64 -1.64 14.73
CA SER A 108 -10.97 -2.03 15.22
C SER A 108 -11.41 -3.42 14.77
N LEU A 109 -10.84 -3.91 13.64
CA LEU A 109 -11.08 -5.27 13.15
C LEU A 109 -10.20 -6.32 13.86
N LEU A 110 -9.12 -5.90 14.52
CA LEU A 110 -8.18 -6.79 15.21
C LEU A 110 -8.52 -7.01 16.68
N VAL A 111 -9.19 -6.05 17.33
CA VAL A 111 -9.47 -6.10 18.77
C VAL A 111 -10.96 -5.92 19.06
N GLU A 112 -11.46 -6.60 20.10
CA GLU A 112 -12.83 -6.42 20.59
C GLU A 112 -12.94 -5.16 21.46
N LYS A 113 -11.90 -4.87 22.24
CA LYS A 113 -11.80 -3.68 23.08
C LYS A 113 -10.56 -2.91 22.72
N LYS A 114 -10.63 -1.57 22.81
CA LYS A 114 -9.51 -0.68 22.45
C LYS A 114 -8.29 -0.83 23.36
N GLU A 115 -8.49 -1.35 24.55
CA GLU A 115 -7.47 -1.61 25.57
C GLU A 115 -6.72 -2.91 25.33
N ASP A 116 -7.24 -3.80 24.46
CA ASP A 116 -6.65 -5.10 24.20
C ASP A 116 -5.24 -4.96 23.62
N GLU A 117 -4.26 -5.62 24.22
CA GLU A 117 -2.87 -5.60 23.77
C GLU A 117 -2.55 -6.68 22.72
N THR A 118 -3.46 -7.64 22.54
CA THR A 118 -3.35 -8.74 21.59
C THR A 118 -4.54 -8.75 20.64
N ILE A 119 -4.46 -9.56 19.57
CA ILE A 119 -5.56 -9.74 18.62
C ILE A 119 -6.64 -10.61 19.26
N THR A 120 -7.75 -10.00 19.64
CA THR A 120 -8.89 -10.66 20.31
C THR A 120 -10.03 -10.99 19.35
N SER A 121 -10.21 -10.20 18.29
CA SER A 121 -11.26 -10.40 17.27
C SER A 121 -11.16 -11.78 16.60
N GLN A 122 -12.32 -12.32 16.20
CA GLN A 122 -12.47 -13.56 15.43
C GLN A 122 -12.91 -13.29 13.98
N GLY A 123 -12.85 -12.03 13.52
CA GLY A 123 -13.22 -11.63 12.16
C GLY A 123 -12.26 -12.14 11.09
N HIS A 124 -12.66 -12.01 9.83
CA HIS A 124 -11.87 -12.45 8.66
C HIS A 124 -10.50 -11.74 8.62
N PHE A 125 -10.47 -10.43 8.80
CA PHE A 125 -9.23 -9.66 8.80
C PHE A 125 -8.29 -10.07 9.94
N ALA A 126 -8.83 -10.28 11.14
CA ALA A 126 -8.05 -10.79 12.28
C ALA A 126 -7.46 -12.17 12.03
N GLY A 127 -8.21 -13.06 11.36
CA GLY A 127 -7.74 -14.36 10.92
C GLY A 127 -6.51 -14.26 10.01
N MET A 128 -6.58 -13.42 8.98
CA MET A 128 -5.45 -13.16 8.05
C MET A 128 -4.21 -12.64 8.78
N VAL A 129 -4.39 -11.70 9.73
CA VAL A 129 -3.26 -11.14 10.50
C VAL A 129 -2.67 -12.17 11.46
N LYS A 130 -3.48 -13.03 12.08
CA LYS A 130 -3.01 -14.12 12.95
C LYS A 130 -2.16 -15.14 12.18
N GLU A 131 -2.44 -15.41 10.92
CA GLU A 131 -1.64 -16.29 10.06
C GLU A 131 -0.22 -15.76 9.83
N ALA A 132 0.02 -14.47 9.97
CA ALA A 132 1.36 -13.87 9.90
C ALA A 132 2.26 -14.22 11.12
N LYS A 133 1.76 -14.98 12.10
CA LYS A 133 2.48 -15.51 13.27
C LYS A 133 3.31 -14.42 13.99
N HIS A 134 4.64 -14.55 14.00
CA HIS A 134 5.55 -13.63 14.70
C HIS A 134 5.45 -12.17 14.23
N TYR A 135 4.91 -11.92 13.03
CA TYR A 135 4.73 -10.58 12.50
C TYR A 135 3.41 -9.93 12.90
N SER A 136 2.45 -10.71 13.41
CA SER A 136 1.12 -10.23 13.81
C SER A 136 1.15 -9.14 14.89
N GLU A 137 2.06 -9.23 15.85
CA GLU A 137 2.24 -8.21 16.90
C GLU A 137 2.71 -6.86 16.32
N THR A 138 3.63 -6.91 15.37
CA THR A 138 4.11 -5.71 14.66
C THR A 138 2.97 -5.05 13.87
N LEU A 139 2.15 -5.85 13.19
CA LEU A 139 0.98 -5.37 12.46
C LEU A 139 -0.05 -4.73 13.41
N LEU A 140 -0.36 -5.38 14.54
CA LEU A 140 -1.26 -4.84 15.55
C LEU A 140 -0.78 -3.49 16.09
N LYS A 141 0.52 -3.38 16.40
CA LYS A 141 1.13 -2.12 16.86
C LYS A 141 0.95 -1.01 15.82
N ARG A 142 1.25 -1.27 14.56
CA ARG A 142 1.09 -0.31 13.46
C ARG A 142 -0.36 0.12 13.26
N ALA A 143 -1.31 -0.82 13.30
CA ALA A 143 -2.73 -0.53 13.23
C ALA A 143 -3.19 0.38 14.37
N ARG A 144 -2.70 0.14 15.60
CA ARG A 144 -2.99 0.96 16.77
C ARG A 144 -2.43 2.38 16.64
N GLU A 145 -1.18 2.52 16.19
CA GLU A 145 -0.54 3.82 15.97
C GLU A 145 -1.32 4.65 14.93
N SER A 146 -1.77 4.02 13.84
CA SER A 146 -2.61 4.67 12.83
C SER A 146 -3.95 5.13 13.43
N PHE A 147 -4.64 4.26 14.18
CA PHE A 147 -5.92 4.57 14.81
C PHE A 147 -5.87 5.78 15.74
N HIS A 148 -4.77 5.97 16.47
CA HIS A 148 -4.60 7.11 17.37
C HIS A 148 -4.28 8.41 16.62
N LYS A 149 -3.58 8.37 15.50
CA LYS A 149 -3.30 9.56 14.67
C LYS A 149 -4.58 10.20 14.13
N HIS A 150 -5.50 9.40 13.61
CA HIS A 150 -6.77 9.89 13.04
C HIS A 150 -7.80 10.38 14.07
N LYS A 151 -7.53 10.26 15.37
CA LYS A 151 -8.41 10.80 16.43
C LYS A 151 -8.11 12.26 16.80
N PHE A 152 -7.01 12.81 16.33
CA PHE A 152 -6.54 14.15 16.70
C PHE A 152 -6.52 15.14 15.53
N GLU A 153 -7.01 14.74 14.36
CA GLU A 153 -7.34 15.60 13.22
C GLU A 153 -8.88 15.74 13.10
#